data_ace0e69d80b3175c6b48e02a656af98b
#
_entry.id   ace0e69d80b3175c6b48e02a656af98b
#
_cell.length_a   1.000
_cell.length_b   1.000
_cell.length_c   1.000
_cell.angle_alpha   90.00
_cell.angle_beta   90.00
_cell.angle_gamma   90.00
#
_symmetry.space_group_name_H-M   'P 1'
#
loop_
_entity.id
_entity.type
_entity.pdbx_description
1 polymer ?
#
loop_
_entity_poly.entity_id
_entity_poly.type
_entity_poly.pdbx_seq_one_letter_code
_entity_poly.pdbx_strand_id
1 'polypeptide(L)'
;MNKTIILSLLLLAGSANMAFAGKKDKNKKVAATEQVKLATASDSLSYMAGKTATKGLLPYLINRMNVDTVFMADFVKGYEDAISKANDPQFVAYSAGATIAGQVMEGIFPRMKSEMEGANDSIATTFFHKGFVAALNNDNSICTDSAAEKTFQERIQAYQTQKTEAYKKENADWLVENGKKAGVNTTASGLQYKVLVAGQGETPKATDRVEVVYEGKMIDGTVFDATSRHHGQKSDKFRCNEVIKGWTEALTSMPVGSKWEIYIPQELGYGQRQAGQIKPYSTLIFTVELKGIEKPVETKPATEADSNKNAENAKKVKADIAKRKIMKKK
;
A
#
# COMPACT_ATOMS: atom_id res chain seq x y z
N MET A 1 7.96 7.37 38.89
CA MET A 1 7.29 8.21 37.87
C MET A 1 6.31 7.33 37.11
N ASN A 2 5.04 7.41 37.52
CA ASN A 2 3.97 6.57 36.95
C ASN A 2 3.56 7.12 35.59
N LYS A 3 3.79 6.37 34.51
CA LYS A 3 3.23 6.69 33.21
C LYS A 3 1.85 6.07 33.09
N THR A 4 0.83 6.86 33.33
CA THR A 4 -0.57 6.53 33.07
C THR A 4 -0.74 6.43 31.54
N ILE A 5 -1.04 5.25 31.06
CA ILE A 5 -1.45 5.04 29.65
C ILE A 5 -2.93 5.45 29.56
N ILE A 6 -3.15 6.63 28.99
CA ILE A 6 -4.50 7.09 28.64
C ILE A 6 -4.87 6.41 27.32
N LEU A 7 -5.79 5.45 27.42
CA LEU A 7 -6.44 4.85 26.26
C LEU A 7 -7.46 5.86 25.71
N SER A 8 -7.06 6.66 24.73
CA SER A 8 -7.98 7.56 24.04
C SER A 8 -8.94 6.77 23.16
N LEU A 9 -10.17 6.56 23.66
CA LEU A 9 -11.29 6.04 22.88
C LEU A 9 -11.72 7.13 21.87
N LEU A 10 -11.31 7.00 20.62
CA LEU A 10 -11.81 7.84 19.52
C LEU A 10 -13.23 7.39 19.16
N LEU A 11 -14.22 8.11 19.67
CA LEU A 11 -15.62 7.99 19.29
C LEU A 11 -15.85 8.64 17.91
N LEU A 12 -15.93 7.84 16.85
CA LEU A 12 -16.52 8.27 15.59
C LEU A 12 -18.04 8.10 15.69
N ALA A 13 -18.74 9.24 15.74
CA ALA A 13 -20.18 9.31 15.72
C ALA A 13 -20.72 8.94 14.32
N GLY A 14 -21.40 7.81 14.22
CA GLY A 14 -22.22 7.42 13.10
C GLY A 14 -23.56 6.92 13.61
N SER A 15 -24.59 7.77 13.50
CA SER A 15 -25.96 7.45 13.90
C SER A 15 -26.60 6.53 12.86
N ALA A 16 -26.81 5.25 13.22
CA ALA A 16 -27.76 4.38 12.53
C ALA A 16 -28.64 3.71 13.60
N ASN A 17 -29.89 4.15 13.69
CA ASN A 17 -30.93 3.49 14.46
C ASN A 17 -31.30 2.18 13.76
N MET A 18 -30.80 1.04 14.29
CA MET A 18 -31.38 -0.26 13.97
C MET A 18 -32.10 -0.81 15.19
N ALA A 19 -33.41 -0.89 15.08
CA ALA A 19 -34.25 -1.58 16.03
C ALA A 19 -34.06 -3.11 15.87
N PHE A 20 -33.44 -3.76 16.82
CA PHE A 20 -33.34 -5.22 16.85
C PHE A 20 -34.58 -5.80 17.55
N ALA A 21 -35.43 -6.48 16.76
CA ALA A 21 -36.47 -7.38 17.29
C ALA A 21 -35.81 -8.69 17.73
N GLY A 22 -35.44 -8.78 19.00
CA GLY A 22 -34.89 -10.01 19.59
C GLY A 22 -35.99 -11.04 19.84
N LYS A 23 -35.83 -12.26 19.31
CA LYS A 23 -36.58 -13.45 19.68
C LYS A 23 -36.40 -13.70 21.16
N LYS A 24 -37.53 -13.76 21.91
CA LYS A 24 -37.57 -14.15 23.34
C LYS A 24 -37.21 -15.63 23.49
N ASP A 25 -35.98 -15.93 23.90
CA ASP A 25 -35.66 -17.22 24.51
C ASP A 25 -36.02 -17.17 26.02
N LYS A 26 -37.02 -17.93 26.37
CA LYS A 26 -37.43 -18.17 27.76
C LYS A 26 -36.52 -19.23 28.35
N ASN A 27 -35.77 -18.87 29.38
CA ASN A 27 -35.03 -19.61 30.39
C ASN A 27 -33.51 -19.42 30.40
N LYS A 28 -33.10 -18.26 30.89
CA LYS A 28 -31.84 -18.16 31.64
C LYS A 28 -32.11 -17.23 32.82
N LYS A 29 -32.06 -17.78 34.05
CA LYS A 29 -32.06 -16.97 35.27
C LYS A 29 -30.87 -16.03 35.19
N VAL A 30 -31.12 -14.76 34.90
CA VAL A 30 -30.18 -13.68 35.13
C VAL A 30 -29.91 -13.70 36.63
N ALA A 31 -28.66 -13.88 37.06
CA ALA A 31 -28.27 -13.72 38.46
C ALA A 31 -28.83 -12.38 38.94
N ALA A 32 -29.48 -12.36 40.10
CA ALA A 32 -30.07 -11.16 40.67
C ALA A 32 -28.95 -10.11 40.80
N THR A 33 -29.02 -9.08 40.01
CA THR A 33 -28.10 -7.93 40.09
C THR A 33 -28.34 -7.34 41.47
N GLU A 34 -27.28 -7.27 42.29
CA GLU A 34 -27.29 -6.58 43.58
C GLU A 34 -27.88 -5.19 43.37
N GLN A 35 -28.94 -4.81 44.11
CA GLN A 35 -29.59 -3.51 43.93
C GLN A 35 -28.64 -2.42 44.42
N VAL A 36 -28.01 -1.71 43.47
CA VAL A 36 -27.14 -0.57 43.75
C VAL A 36 -27.98 0.53 44.40
N LYS A 37 -27.65 0.89 45.64
CA LYS A 37 -28.28 2.00 46.36
C LYS A 37 -27.47 3.26 46.11
N LEU A 38 -28.05 4.22 45.44
CA LEU A 38 -27.46 5.55 45.16
C LEU A 38 -27.91 6.48 46.30
N ALA A 39 -27.02 6.74 47.24
CA ALA A 39 -27.32 7.53 48.43
C ALA A 39 -27.13 9.04 48.24
N THR A 40 -26.25 9.43 47.36
CA THR A 40 -25.88 10.85 47.13
C THR A 40 -26.08 11.26 45.67
N ALA A 41 -26.10 12.57 45.40
CA ALA A 41 -26.10 13.10 44.04
C ALA A 41 -24.83 12.70 43.26
N SER A 42 -23.70 12.57 43.96
CA SER A 42 -22.43 12.13 43.39
C SER A 42 -22.51 10.65 42.97
N ASP A 43 -23.13 9.77 43.76
CA ASP A 43 -23.33 8.36 43.41
C ASP A 43 -24.20 8.26 42.15
N SER A 44 -25.28 9.03 42.09
CA SER A 44 -26.18 9.09 40.95
C SER A 44 -25.47 9.54 39.70
N LEU A 45 -24.69 10.62 39.79
CA LEU A 45 -23.89 11.12 38.65
C LEU A 45 -22.86 10.10 38.17
N SER A 46 -22.14 9.48 39.10
CA SER A 46 -21.12 8.46 38.80
C SER A 46 -21.73 7.23 38.10
N TYR A 47 -22.87 6.76 38.59
CA TYR A 47 -23.59 5.64 37.97
C TYR A 47 -24.05 5.97 36.54
N MET A 48 -24.64 7.15 36.34
CA MET A 48 -25.06 7.61 35.00
C MET A 48 -23.88 7.76 34.05
N ALA A 49 -22.76 8.30 34.52
CA ALA A 49 -21.53 8.41 33.74
C ALA A 49 -21.03 7.03 33.30
N GLY A 50 -21.02 6.03 34.20
CA GLY A 50 -20.67 4.66 33.85
C GLY A 50 -21.58 4.06 32.77
N LYS A 51 -22.90 4.26 32.89
CA LYS A 51 -23.86 3.81 31.85
C LYS A 51 -23.64 4.53 30.52
N THR A 52 -23.30 5.80 30.54
CA THR A 52 -23.04 6.57 29.31
C THR A 52 -21.75 6.13 28.64
N ALA A 53 -20.74 5.71 29.40
CA ALA A 53 -19.46 5.24 28.89
C ALA A 53 -19.59 3.95 28.03
N THR A 54 -20.69 3.20 28.15
CA THR A 54 -20.94 2.01 27.32
C THR A 54 -21.55 2.33 25.95
N LYS A 55 -21.81 3.60 25.63
CA LYS A 55 -22.40 3.99 24.35
C LYS A 55 -21.47 3.58 23.18
N GLY A 56 -21.98 2.74 22.28
CA GLY A 56 -21.20 2.20 21.16
C GLY A 56 -20.28 1.03 21.49
N LEU A 57 -20.21 0.60 22.76
CA LEU A 57 -19.35 -0.52 23.16
C LEU A 57 -19.81 -1.84 22.55
N LEU A 58 -21.11 -2.14 22.53
CA LEU A 58 -21.61 -3.41 22.00
C LEU A 58 -21.28 -3.62 20.51
N PRO A 59 -21.51 -2.66 19.60
CA PRO A 59 -21.04 -2.78 18.22
C PRO A 59 -19.52 -2.95 18.10
N TYR A 60 -18.74 -2.29 18.94
CA TYR A 60 -17.30 -2.44 18.98
C TYR A 60 -16.87 -3.86 19.37
N LEU A 61 -17.47 -4.43 20.42
CA LEU A 61 -17.19 -5.80 20.87
C LEU A 61 -17.49 -6.81 19.75
N ILE A 62 -18.62 -6.67 19.07
CA ILE A 62 -19.03 -7.58 18.00
C ILE A 62 -18.11 -7.42 16.77
N ASN A 63 -17.95 -6.20 16.27
CA ASN A 63 -17.33 -5.98 14.96
C ASN A 63 -15.81 -5.90 15.01
N ARG A 64 -15.21 -5.54 16.15
CA ARG A 64 -13.76 -5.36 16.30
C ARG A 64 -13.10 -6.42 17.17
N MET A 65 -13.80 -6.87 18.20
CA MET A 65 -13.27 -7.87 19.13
C MET A 65 -13.86 -9.27 18.89
N ASN A 66 -14.77 -9.42 17.93
CA ASN A 66 -15.42 -10.68 17.57
C ASN A 66 -16.07 -11.38 18.80
N VAL A 67 -16.62 -10.59 19.73
CA VAL A 67 -17.31 -11.11 20.90
C VAL A 67 -18.72 -11.49 20.52
N ASP A 68 -19.07 -12.77 20.71
CA ASP A 68 -20.46 -13.23 20.59
C ASP A 68 -21.26 -12.74 21.78
N THR A 69 -22.41 -12.12 21.53
CA THR A 69 -23.30 -11.58 22.57
C THR A 69 -23.88 -12.65 23.53
N VAL A 70 -23.88 -13.92 23.14
CA VAL A 70 -24.24 -15.05 24.00
C VAL A 70 -23.31 -15.12 25.22
N PHE A 71 -22.07 -14.68 25.11
CA PHE A 71 -21.03 -14.70 26.16
C PHE A 71 -20.84 -13.35 26.86
N MET A 72 -21.84 -12.45 26.82
CA MET A 72 -21.73 -11.15 27.50
C MET A 72 -21.54 -11.27 29.00
N ALA A 73 -22.04 -12.33 29.63
CA ALA A 73 -21.80 -12.57 31.04
C ALA A 73 -20.32 -12.82 31.37
N ASP A 74 -19.61 -13.52 30.47
CA ASP A 74 -18.18 -13.77 30.62
C ASP A 74 -17.37 -12.50 30.38
N PHE A 75 -17.81 -11.65 29.42
CA PHE A 75 -17.21 -10.33 29.20
C PHE A 75 -17.34 -9.45 30.45
N VAL A 76 -18.56 -9.37 31.05
CA VAL A 76 -18.79 -8.57 32.27
C VAL A 76 -17.93 -9.10 33.42
N LYS A 77 -17.87 -10.42 33.60
CA LYS A 77 -17.01 -11.04 34.63
C LYS A 77 -15.54 -10.67 34.42
N GLY A 78 -15.02 -10.71 33.15
CA GLY A 78 -13.67 -10.32 32.84
C GLY A 78 -13.40 -8.85 33.16
N TYR A 79 -14.36 -7.95 32.89
CA TYR A 79 -14.29 -6.54 33.25
C TYR A 79 -14.22 -6.33 34.77
N GLU A 80 -15.11 -6.99 35.54
CA GLU A 80 -15.13 -6.91 37.01
C GLU A 80 -13.85 -7.46 37.65
N ASP A 81 -13.37 -8.61 37.16
CA ASP A 81 -12.07 -9.18 37.56
C ASP A 81 -10.93 -8.20 37.30
N ALA A 82 -10.90 -7.55 36.13
CA ALA A 82 -9.85 -6.58 35.78
C ALA A 82 -9.86 -5.34 36.68
N ILE A 83 -11.02 -4.84 37.05
CA ILE A 83 -11.14 -3.72 37.98
C ILE A 83 -10.76 -4.12 39.41
N SER A 84 -11.28 -5.25 39.90
CA SER A 84 -11.07 -5.69 41.29
C SER A 84 -9.63 -6.16 41.56
N LYS A 85 -8.98 -6.73 40.54
CA LYS A 85 -7.60 -7.28 40.62
C LYS A 85 -6.55 -6.40 39.93
N ALA A 86 -6.82 -5.13 39.69
CA ALA A 86 -5.94 -4.23 38.96
C ALA A 86 -4.52 -4.10 39.58
N ASN A 87 -4.41 -4.33 40.89
CA ASN A 87 -3.15 -4.28 41.64
C ASN A 87 -2.62 -5.67 42.03
N ASP A 88 -3.26 -6.76 41.59
CA ASP A 88 -2.76 -8.12 41.79
C ASP A 88 -1.71 -8.45 40.73
N PRO A 89 -0.42 -8.65 41.10
CA PRO A 89 0.64 -8.90 40.16
C PRO A 89 0.44 -10.17 39.29
N GLN A 90 -0.20 -11.21 39.85
CA GLN A 90 -0.47 -12.45 39.12
C GLN A 90 -1.54 -12.23 38.06
N PHE A 91 -2.61 -11.51 38.41
CA PHE A 91 -3.66 -11.16 37.44
C PHE A 91 -3.15 -10.21 36.35
N VAL A 92 -2.32 -9.22 36.70
CA VAL A 92 -1.70 -8.31 35.74
C VAL A 92 -0.83 -9.08 34.74
N ALA A 93 -0.01 -10.02 35.21
CA ALA A 93 0.81 -10.85 34.35
C ALA A 93 -0.03 -11.75 33.43
N TYR A 94 -1.08 -12.38 33.97
CA TYR A 94 -2.01 -13.20 33.17
C TYR A 94 -2.72 -12.38 32.08
N SER A 95 -3.23 -11.21 32.44
CA SER A 95 -3.92 -10.33 31.51
C SER A 95 -3.00 -9.80 30.41
N ALA A 96 -1.75 -9.48 30.77
CA ALA A 96 -0.72 -9.12 29.80
C ALA A 96 -0.44 -10.27 28.82
N GLY A 97 -0.34 -11.50 29.30
CA GLY A 97 -0.18 -12.69 28.47
C GLY A 97 -1.32 -12.87 27.46
N ALA A 98 -2.57 -12.72 27.91
CA ALA A 98 -3.74 -12.78 27.03
C ALA A 98 -3.72 -11.67 25.95
N THR A 99 -3.35 -10.45 26.34
CA THR A 99 -3.22 -9.31 25.42
C THR A 99 -2.14 -9.55 24.38
N ILE A 100 -0.96 -9.99 24.79
CA ILE A 100 0.15 -10.32 23.89
C ILE A 100 -0.22 -11.46 22.94
N ALA A 101 -0.92 -12.49 23.42
CA ALA A 101 -1.38 -13.58 22.56
C ALA A 101 -2.27 -13.08 21.42
N GLY A 102 -3.20 -12.15 21.68
CA GLY A 102 -4.00 -11.49 20.65
C GLY A 102 -3.14 -10.75 19.63
N GLN A 103 -2.21 -9.90 20.08
CA GLN A 103 -1.31 -9.15 19.22
C GLN A 103 -0.41 -10.06 18.35
N VAL A 104 0.06 -11.14 18.90
CA VAL A 104 0.87 -12.14 18.18
C VAL A 104 0.04 -12.81 17.10
N MET A 105 -1.19 -13.23 17.41
CA MET A 105 -2.07 -13.95 16.47
C MET A 105 -2.65 -13.06 15.38
N GLU A 106 -2.92 -11.79 15.67
CA GLU A 106 -3.52 -10.86 14.71
C GLU A 106 -2.48 -10.12 13.86
N GLY A 107 -1.27 -9.94 14.38
CA GLY A 107 -0.23 -9.13 13.75
C GLY A 107 1.05 -9.90 13.39
N ILE A 108 1.74 -10.44 14.39
CA ILE A 108 3.09 -10.99 14.20
C ILE A 108 3.06 -12.30 13.40
N PHE A 109 2.25 -13.26 13.84
CA PHE A 109 2.20 -14.58 13.22
C PHE A 109 1.73 -14.55 11.75
N PRO A 110 0.64 -13.85 11.38
CA PRO A 110 0.21 -13.75 9.99
C PRO A 110 1.28 -13.12 9.09
N ARG A 111 1.99 -12.09 9.57
CA ARG A 111 3.08 -11.46 8.82
C ARG A 111 4.22 -12.44 8.57
N MET A 112 4.71 -13.11 9.61
CA MET A 112 5.78 -14.10 9.48
C MET A 112 5.37 -15.25 8.56
N LYS A 113 4.11 -15.70 8.66
CA LYS A 113 3.57 -16.74 7.78
C LYS A 113 3.53 -16.29 6.32
N SER A 114 3.14 -15.04 6.06
CA SER A 114 3.06 -14.50 4.69
C SER A 114 4.44 -14.36 4.04
N GLU A 115 5.51 -14.14 4.81
CA GLU A 115 6.89 -14.11 4.29
C GLU A 115 7.33 -15.44 3.67
N MET A 116 6.71 -16.55 4.12
CA MET A 116 6.96 -17.91 3.63
C MET A 116 5.83 -18.44 2.74
N GLU A 117 4.90 -17.58 2.31
CA GLU A 117 3.77 -18.01 1.48
C GLU A 117 4.23 -18.49 0.10
N GLY A 118 3.86 -19.74 -0.23
CA GLY A 118 4.32 -20.43 -1.46
C GLY A 118 5.66 -21.14 -1.34
N ALA A 119 6.32 -21.07 -0.17
CA ALA A 119 7.49 -21.91 0.09
C ALA A 119 7.09 -23.39 0.30
N ASN A 120 8.03 -24.31 0.09
CA ASN A 120 7.82 -25.71 0.42
C ASN A 120 7.61 -25.92 1.93
N ASP A 121 8.26 -25.06 2.76
CA ASP A 121 8.10 -25.04 4.20
C ASP A 121 7.02 -24.01 4.60
N SER A 122 6.13 -24.39 5.51
CA SER A 122 5.13 -23.49 6.08
C SER A 122 5.30 -23.35 7.58
N ILE A 123 4.96 -22.17 8.13
CA ILE A 123 4.99 -21.95 9.57
C ILE A 123 3.71 -22.49 10.19
N ALA A 124 3.83 -23.59 10.95
CA ALA A 124 2.72 -24.21 11.65
C ALA A 124 2.47 -23.50 12.99
N THR A 125 1.21 -23.11 13.23
CA THR A 125 0.75 -22.36 14.43
C THR A 125 1.20 -23.04 15.72
N THR A 126 1.02 -24.36 15.83
CA THR A 126 1.36 -25.12 17.05
C THR A 126 2.83 -25.02 17.41
N PHE A 127 3.72 -25.16 16.44
CA PHE A 127 5.16 -25.10 16.70
C PHE A 127 5.65 -23.65 16.89
N PHE A 128 5.03 -22.70 16.21
CA PHE A 128 5.28 -21.29 16.48
C PHE A 128 5.02 -20.93 17.94
N HIS A 129 3.86 -21.31 18.50
CA HIS A 129 3.56 -21.06 19.91
C HIS A 129 4.51 -21.78 20.87
N LYS A 130 4.90 -23.02 20.57
CA LYS A 130 5.89 -23.75 21.40
C LYS A 130 7.24 -23.02 21.44
N GLY A 131 7.71 -22.55 20.28
CA GLY A 131 8.94 -21.76 20.22
C GLY A 131 8.82 -20.43 20.96
N PHE A 132 7.70 -19.73 20.83
CA PHE A 132 7.43 -18.48 21.56
C PHE A 132 7.49 -18.69 23.08
N VAL A 133 6.85 -19.74 23.59
CA VAL A 133 6.84 -20.08 25.02
C VAL A 133 8.23 -20.54 25.48
N ALA A 134 8.96 -21.29 24.66
CA ALA A 134 10.34 -21.72 24.97
C ALA A 134 11.26 -20.51 25.19
N ALA A 135 11.19 -19.51 24.29
CA ALA A 135 11.98 -18.29 24.43
C ALA A 135 11.65 -17.51 25.71
N LEU A 136 10.36 -17.39 26.07
CA LEU A 136 9.96 -16.72 27.31
C LEU A 136 10.46 -17.46 28.59
N ASN A 137 10.61 -18.78 28.52
CA ASN A 137 11.13 -19.60 29.61
C ASN A 137 12.66 -19.78 29.60
N ASN A 138 13.38 -19.14 28.66
CA ASN A 138 14.80 -19.35 28.40
C ASN A 138 15.13 -20.84 28.16
N ASP A 139 14.21 -21.58 27.53
CA ASP A 139 14.42 -23.00 27.21
C ASP A 139 15.17 -23.11 25.88
N ASN A 140 16.45 -23.44 26.00
CA ASN A 140 17.38 -23.63 24.90
C ASN A 140 17.58 -25.10 24.49
N SER A 141 16.69 -26.00 24.93
CA SER A 141 16.84 -27.45 24.71
C SER A 141 16.86 -27.85 23.22
N ILE A 142 16.18 -27.08 22.34
CA ILE A 142 16.16 -27.32 20.89
C ILE A 142 17.18 -26.43 20.19
N CYS A 143 17.15 -25.12 20.48
CA CYS A 143 18.11 -24.14 19.93
C CYS A 143 18.14 -22.89 20.81
N THR A 144 19.23 -22.12 20.73
CA THR A 144 19.26 -20.79 21.35
C THR A 144 18.49 -19.76 20.53
N ASP A 145 18.04 -18.66 21.16
CA ASP A 145 17.33 -17.58 20.47
C ASP A 145 18.12 -17.03 19.27
N SER A 146 19.42 -16.84 19.43
CA SER A 146 20.30 -16.38 18.33
C SER A 146 20.41 -17.38 17.18
N ALA A 147 20.43 -18.68 17.47
CA ALA A 147 20.45 -19.72 16.45
C ALA A 147 19.09 -19.80 15.71
N ALA A 148 17.99 -19.63 16.45
CA ALA A 148 16.65 -19.58 15.88
C ALA A 148 16.50 -18.38 14.94
N GLU A 149 16.89 -17.18 15.38
CA GLU A 149 16.86 -15.97 14.58
C GLU A 149 17.68 -16.13 13.28
N LYS A 150 18.93 -16.54 13.41
CA LYS A 150 19.81 -16.77 12.26
C LYS A 150 19.21 -17.75 11.26
N THR A 151 18.79 -18.92 11.74
CA THR A 151 18.22 -19.97 10.86
C THR A 151 16.95 -19.49 10.18
N PHE A 152 16.09 -18.77 10.87
CA PHE A 152 14.86 -18.23 10.30
C PHE A 152 15.15 -17.20 9.21
N GLN A 153 16.06 -16.26 9.46
CA GLN A 153 16.48 -15.26 8.49
C GLN A 153 17.12 -15.90 7.25
N GLU A 154 17.98 -16.87 7.43
CA GLU A 154 18.61 -17.61 6.32
C GLU A 154 17.56 -18.31 5.43
N ARG A 155 16.54 -18.91 6.05
CA ARG A 155 15.45 -19.57 5.30
C ARG A 155 14.58 -18.58 4.55
N ILE A 156 14.19 -17.47 5.16
CA ILE A 156 13.46 -16.40 4.47
C ILE A 156 14.27 -15.89 3.29
N GLN A 157 15.54 -15.57 3.50
CA GLN A 157 16.42 -15.06 2.44
C GLN A 157 16.56 -16.06 1.29
N ALA A 158 16.77 -17.33 1.60
CA ALA A 158 16.87 -18.39 0.60
C ALA A 158 15.57 -18.51 -0.23
N TYR A 159 14.43 -18.46 0.44
CA TYR A 159 13.13 -18.51 -0.24
C TYR A 159 12.87 -17.28 -1.12
N GLN A 160 13.16 -16.07 -0.61
CA GLN A 160 13.03 -14.84 -1.39
C GLN A 160 13.94 -14.83 -2.62
N THR A 161 15.16 -15.34 -2.47
CA THR A 161 16.11 -15.51 -3.58
C THR A 161 15.56 -16.49 -4.61
N GLN A 162 15.09 -17.66 -4.16
CA GLN A 162 14.48 -18.68 -5.05
C GLN A 162 13.27 -18.12 -5.80
N LYS A 163 12.38 -17.40 -5.12
CA LYS A 163 11.20 -16.76 -5.71
C LYS A 163 11.58 -15.70 -6.75
N THR A 164 12.59 -14.92 -6.46
CA THR A 164 13.12 -13.89 -7.37
C THR A 164 13.74 -14.50 -8.62
N GLU A 165 14.57 -15.51 -8.47
CA GLU A 165 15.20 -16.22 -9.60
C GLU A 165 14.16 -16.99 -10.45
N ALA A 166 13.15 -17.59 -9.81
CA ALA A 166 12.05 -18.23 -10.54
C ALA A 166 11.27 -17.20 -11.38
N TYR A 167 10.93 -16.03 -10.79
CA TYR A 167 10.24 -14.96 -11.51
C TYR A 167 11.07 -14.38 -12.65
N LYS A 168 12.36 -14.16 -12.42
CA LYS A 168 13.30 -13.70 -13.45
C LYS A 168 13.38 -14.69 -14.61
N LYS A 169 13.49 -15.98 -14.30
CA LYS A 169 13.51 -17.05 -15.30
C LYS A 169 12.21 -17.10 -16.10
N GLU A 170 11.06 -17.03 -15.43
CA GLU A 170 9.73 -17.00 -16.06
C GLU A 170 9.61 -15.87 -17.09
N ASN A 171 10.06 -14.65 -16.71
CA ASN A 171 10.05 -13.49 -17.59
C ASN A 171 11.00 -13.64 -18.79
N ALA A 172 12.18 -14.23 -18.58
CA ALA A 172 13.14 -14.50 -19.64
C ALA A 172 12.61 -15.59 -20.61
N ASP A 173 12.10 -16.69 -20.08
CA ASP A 173 11.52 -17.78 -20.88
C ASP A 173 10.32 -17.26 -21.69
N TRP A 174 9.48 -16.40 -21.10
CA TRP A 174 8.36 -15.79 -21.79
C TRP A 174 8.82 -14.99 -23.03
N LEU A 175 9.90 -14.21 -22.93
CA LEU A 175 10.48 -13.47 -24.07
C LEU A 175 11.00 -14.42 -25.14
N VAL A 176 11.67 -15.52 -24.76
CA VAL A 176 12.15 -16.52 -25.71
C VAL A 176 10.98 -17.12 -26.51
N GLU A 177 9.90 -17.48 -25.83
CA GLU A 177 8.71 -18.01 -26.50
C GLU A 177 7.97 -16.95 -27.30
N ASN A 178 7.92 -15.70 -26.81
CA ASN A 178 7.30 -14.61 -27.55
C ASN A 178 8.02 -14.29 -28.85
N GLY A 179 9.35 -14.33 -28.85
CA GLY A 179 10.16 -14.11 -30.05
C GLY A 179 9.95 -15.12 -31.18
N LYS A 180 9.40 -16.31 -30.87
CA LYS A 180 9.03 -17.35 -31.87
C LYS A 180 7.67 -17.10 -32.53
N LYS A 181 6.87 -16.18 -32.02
CA LYS A 181 5.52 -15.90 -32.52
C LYS A 181 5.57 -15.20 -33.87
N ALA A 182 4.64 -15.56 -34.75
CA ALA A 182 4.55 -14.94 -36.08
C ALA A 182 4.32 -13.39 -35.95
N GLY A 183 5.13 -12.63 -36.70
CA GLY A 183 5.07 -11.19 -36.75
C GLY A 183 5.77 -10.48 -35.59
N VAL A 184 6.41 -11.20 -34.68
CA VAL A 184 7.29 -10.64 -33.65
C VAL A 184 8.71 -10.52 -34.22
N ASN A 185 9.28 -9.35 -34.10
CA ASN A 185 10.66 -9.04 -34.48
C ASN A 185 11.48 -8.79 -33.21
N THR A 186 12.76 -9.17 -33.22
CA THR A 186 13.70 -8.94 -32.11
C THR A 186 14.86 -8.11 -32.60
N THR A 187 15.16 -7.03 -31.89
CA THR A 187 16.31 -6.16 -32.19
C THR A 187 17.60 -6.70 -31.55
N ALA A 188 18.74 -6.11 -31.92
CA ALA A 188 20.03 -6.47 -31.34
C ALA A 188 20.14 -6.19 -29.82
N SER A 189 19.35 -5.26 -29.28
CA SER A 189 19.27 -4.96 -27.85
C SER A 189 18.43 -5.98 -27.05
N GLY A 190 17.66 -6.83 -27.75
CA GLY A 190 16.70 -7.75 -27.17
C GLY A 190 15.28 -7.18 -27.05
N LEU A 191 15.04 -5.94 -27.46
CA LEU A 191 13.67 -5.43 -27.59
C LEU A 191 12.90 -6.28 -28.60
N GLN A 192 11.68 -6.69 -28.24
CA GLN A 192 10.81 -7.35 -29.20
C GLN A 192 9.62 -6.43 -29.52
N TYR A 193 9.13 -6.51 -30.76
CA TYR A 193 7.98 -5.74 -31.17
C TYR A 193 7.18 -6.44 -32.25
N LYS A 194 5.89 -6.15 -32.28
CA LYS A 194 4.95 -6.57 -33.33
C LYS A 194 4.23 -5.33 -33.87
N VAL A 195 4.31 -5.13 -35.18
CA VAL A 195 3.58 -4.06 -35.85
C VAL A 195 2.11 -4.46 -35.98
N LEU A 196 1.22 -3.75 -35.30
CA LEU A 196 -0.23 -3.94 -35.40
C LEU A 196 -0.84 -3.06 -36.49
N VAL A 197 -0.32 -1.83 -36.61
CA VAL A 197 -0.65 -0.86 -37.65
C VAL A 197 0.65 -0.21 -38.09
N ALA A 198 0.92 -0.22 -39.41
CA ALA A 198 2.06 0.45 -39.99
C ALA A 198 1.73 1.92 -40.24
N GLY A 199 2.44 2.84 -39.60
CA GLY A 199 2.37 4.28 -39.89
C GLY A 199 3.17 4.64 -41.13
N GLN A 200 2.87 5.83 -41.68
CA GLN A 200 3.56 6.37 -42.85
C GLN A 200 4.15 7.76 -42.61
N GLY A 201 4.06 8.25 -41.37
CA GLY A 201 4.57 9.55 -40.99
C GLY A 201 6.09 9.53 -40.71
N GLU A 202 6.57 10.66 -40.22
CA GLU A 202 7.98 10.83 -39.83
C GLU A 202 8.31 9.95 -38.63
N THR A 203 9.55 9.42 -38.59
CA THR A 203 10.05 8.69 -37.42
C THR A 203 10.71 9.66 -36.45
N PRO A 204 10.34 9.66 -35.15
CA PRO A 204 10.90 10.58 -34.18
C PRO A 204 12.38 10.40 -33.94
N LYS A 205 13.09 11.52 -33.65
CA LYS A 205 14.46 11.51 -33.15
C LYS A 205 14.46 11.37 -31.62
N ALA A 206 15.57 10.96 -31.05
CA ALA A 206 15.71 10.78 -29.59
C ALA A 206 15.38 12.07 -28.78
N THR A 207 15.61 13.25 -29.35
CA THR A 207 15.33 14.54 -28.69
C THR A 207 13.87 15.02 -28.85
N ASP A 208 13.12 14.37 -29.72
CA ASP A 208 11.76 14.81 -30.02
C ASP A 208 10.80 14.50 -28.89
N ARG A 209 9.76 15.32 -28.79
CA ARG A 209 8.63 15.07 -27.93
C ARG A 209 7.49 14.48 -28.75
N VAL A 210 6.94 13.37 -28.30
CA VAL A 210 5.92 12.62 -29.03
C VAL A 210 4.62 12.58 -28.24
N GLU A 211 3.53 12.43 -28.98
CA GLU A 211 2.20 12.18 -28.46
C GLU A 211 1.82 10.73 -28.71
N VAL A 212 1.45 10.01 -27.65
CA VAL A 212 1.16 8.58 -27.69
C VAL A 212 -0.12 8.22 -26.93
N VAL A 213 -0.74 7.12 -27.31
CA VAL A 213 -1.73 6.41 -26.51
C VAL A 213 -1.16 5.03 -26.20
N TYR A 214 -1.20 4.63 -24.95
CA TYR A 214 -0.59 3.35 -24.56
C TYR A 214 -1.35 2.64 -23.44
N GLU A 215 -1.07 1.35 -23.33
CA GLU A 215 -1.36 0.49 -22.18
C GLU A 215 -0.15 -0.38 -21.90
N GLY A 216 0.28 -0.42 -20.63
CA GLY A 216 1.40 -1.22 -20.15
C GLY A 216 0.93 -2.30 -19.17
N LYS A 217 1.35 -3.55 -19.41
CA LYS A 217 1.04 -4.70 -18.57
C LYS A 217 2.24 -5.60 -18.37
N MET A 218 2.24 -6.37 -17.29
CA MET A 218 3.17 -7.46 -17.05
C MET A 218 2.76 -8.72 -17.81
N ILE A 219 3.62 -9.76 -17.80
CA ILE A 219 3.35 -11.03 -18.51
C ILE A 219 2.14 -11.78 -17.96
N ASP A 220 1.76 -11.54 -16.70
CA ASP A 220 0.55 -12.10 -16.05
C ASP A 220 -0.74 -11.36 -16.44
N GLY A 221 -0.63 -10.34 -17.28
CA GLY A 221 -1.77 -9.51 -17.73
C GLY A 221 -2.10 -8.34 -16.79
N THR A 222 -1.43 -8.21 -15.64
CA THR A 222 -1.66 -7.09 -14.72
C THR A 222 -1.29 -5.77 -15.38
N VAL A 223 -2.29 -4.91 -15.62
CA VAL A 223 -2.09 -3.56 -16.18
C VAL A 223 -1.58 -2.65 -15.08
N PHE A 224 -0.37 -2.14 -15.24
CA PHE A 224 0.25 -1.22 -14.28
C PHE A 224 0.08 0.25 -14.66
N ASP A 225 -0.05 0.57 -15.96
CA ASP A 225 -0.24 1.94 -16.43
C ASP A 225 -0.95 1.97 -17.78
N ALA A 226 -1.72 3.07 -18.04
CA ALA A 226 -2.38 3.29 -19.32
C ALA A 226 -2.82 4.75 -19.44
N THR A 227 -2.81 5.30 -20.66
CA THR A 227 -3.36 6.64 -20.96
C THR A 227 -4.80 6.80 -20.46
N SER A 228 -5.63 5.75 -20.52
CA SER A 228 -7.01 5.76 -20.06
C SER A 228 -7.17 5.97 -18.55
N ARG A 229 -6.12 5.75 -17.77
CA ARG A 229 -6.09 5.98 -16.31
C ARG A 229 -5.70 7.42 -15.94
N HIS A 230 -5.20 8.19 -16.89
CA HIS A 230 -4.83 9.58 -16.70
C HIS A 230 -6.06 10.48 -16.94
N HIS A 231 -6.57 11.09 -15.89
CA HIS A 231 -7.84 11.79 -15.85
C HIS A 231 -8.07 12.75 -17.03
N GLY A 232 -9.00 12.38 -17.93
CA GLY A 232 -9.47 13.21 -19.04
C GLY A 232 -8.48 13.39 -20.20
N GLN A 233 -7.32 12.74 -20.16
CA GLN A 233 -6.34 12.82 -21.25
C GLN A 233 -6.72 11.83 -22.36
N LYS A 234 -6.64 12.31 -23.62
CA LYS A 234 -6.82 11.46 -24.81
C LYS A 234 -5.49 10.84 -25.27
N SER A 235 -4.38 11.39 -24.82
CA SER A 235 -3.01 11.00 -25.18
C SER A 235 -2.04 11.53 -24.12
N ASP A 236 -0.86 10.94 -24.04
CA ASP A 236 0.25 11.35 -23.20
C ASP A 236 1.40 11.89 -24.06
N LYS A 237 2.23 12.73 -23.46
CA LYS A 237 3.35 13.38 -24.15
C LYS A 237 4.66 13.12 -23.45
N PHE A 238 5.61 12.51 -24.15
CA PHE A 238 6.92 12.16 -23.62
C PHE A 238 8.06 12.66 -24.53
N ARG A 239 9.21 12.96 -23.98
CA ARG A 239 10.45 13.03 -24.75
C ARG A 239 10.99 11.63 -24.94
N CYS A 240 11.42 11.30 -26.17
CA CYS A 240 11.88 9.95 -26.50
C CYS A 240 13.07 9.49 -25.66
N ASN A 241 13.90 10.41 -25.16
CA ASN A 241 15.09 10.13 -24.33
C ASN A 241 14.84 10.25 -22.81
N GLU A 242 13.62 10.55 -22.37
CA GLU A 242 13.26 10.69 -20.94
C GLU A 242 12.39 9.52 -20.43
N VAL A 243 12.31 8.43 -21.19
CA VAL A 243 11.56 7.21 -20.88
C VAL A 243 12.52 6.01 -20.71
N ILE A 244 12.00 4.84 -20.38
CA ILE A 244 12.83 3.63 -20.30
C ILE A 244 13.45 3.29 -21.67
N LYS A 245 14.62 2.64 -21.67
CA LYS A 245 15.41 2.40 -22.88
C LYS A 245 14.63 1.72 -23.99
N GLY A 246 13.82 0.73 -23.65
CA GLY A 246 12.98 0.02 -24.61
C GLY A 246 11.94 0.91 -25.29
N TRP A 247 11.40 1.90 -24.58
CA TRP A 247 10.53 2.92 -25.16
C TRP A 247 11.29 3.88 -26.08
N THR A 248 12.46 4.35 -25.66
CA THR A 248 13.32 5.19 -26.51
C THR A 248 13.59 4.50 -27.82
N GLU A 249 14.02 3.24 -27.80
CA GLU A 249 14.31 2.46 -28.99
C GLU A 249 13.09 2.23 -29.88
N ALA A 250 11.94 1.87 -29.28
CA ALA A 250 10.71 1.70 -30.03
C ALA A 250 10.24 2.98 -30.70
N LEU A 251 10.14 4.09 -29.94
CA LEU A 251 9.65 5.37 -30.43
C LEU A 251 10.53 5.95 -31.56
N THR A 252 11.84 5.76 -31.48
CA THR A 252 12.76 6.19 -32.53
C THR A 252 12.85 5.25 -33.72
N SER A 253 12.11 4.16 -33.69
CA SER A 253 12.03 3.16 -34.79
C SER A 253 10.65 3.14 -35.47
N MET A 254 9.59 3.61 -34.79
CA MET A 254 8.22 3.53 -35.31
C MET A 254 7.80 4.86 -35.98
N PRO A 255 7.28 4.83 -37.24
CA PRO A 255 6.75 6.00 -37.89
C PRO A 255 5.46 6.50 -37.22
N VAL A 256 5.19 7.81 -37.25
CA VAL A 256 3.91 8.40 -36.82
C VAL A 256 2.74 7.73 -37.52
N GLY A 257 1.67 7.47 -36.78
CA GLY A 257 0.49 6.71 -37.20
C GLY A 257 0.63 5.21 -36.96
N SER A 258 1.80 4.72 -36.48
CA SER A 258 1.99 3.32 -36.12
C SER A 258 1.29 2.97 -34.81
N LYS A 259 0.87 1.70 -34.74
CA LYS A 259 0.51 1.05 -33.48
C LYS A 259 1.32 -0.22 -33.34
N TRP A 260 2.14 -0.32 -32.31
CA TRP A 260 2.99 -1.46 -32.06
C TRP A 260 2.63 -2.10 -30.70
N GLU A 261 2.83 -3.41 -30.60
CA GLU A 261 2.97 -4.07 -29.33
C GLU A 261 4.46 -4.32 -29.11
N ILE A 262 5.00 -3.76 -28.03
CA ILE A 262 6.43 -3.85 -27.70
C ILE A 262 6.61 -4.66 -26.43
N TYR A 263 7.64 -5.50 -26.40
CA TYR A 263 7.95 -6.40 -25.31
C TYR A 263 9.37 -6.11 -24.84
N ILE A 264 9.46 -5.53 -23.67
CA ILE A 264 10.68 -4.89 -23.16
C ILE A 264 11.30 -5.80 -22.12
N PRO A 265 12.49 -6.39 -22.38
CA PRO A 265 13.23 -7.13 -21.37
C PRO A 265 13.63 -6.22 -20.22
N GLN A 266 13.85 -6.78 -19.05
CA GLN A 266 14.12 -6.03 -17.83
C GLN A 266 15.34 -5.08 -17.96
N GLU A 267 16.34 -5.41 -18.77
CA GLU A 267 17.55 -4.61 -19.03
C GLU A 267 17.23 -3.28 -19.75
N LEU A 268 16.16 -3.27 -20.51
CA LEU A 268 15.66 -2.10 -21.23
C LEU A 268 14.48 -1.42 -20.48
N GLY A 269 14.06 -1.99 -19.35
CA GLY A 269 13.00 -1.50 -18.48
C GLY A 269 13.52 -1.00 -17.13
N TYR A 270 13.02 -1.58 -16.03
CA TYR A 270 13.34 -1.17 -14.66
C TYR A 270 14.42 -2.03 -14.00
N GLY A 271 14.83 -3.14 -14.61
CA GLY A 271 15.88 -4.04 -14.09
C GLY A 271 15.51 -4.62 -12.73
N GLN A 272 16.44 -4.52 -11.79
CA GLN A 272 16.29 -5.02 -10.42
C GLN A 272 15.45 -4.11 -9.53
N ARG A 273 14.98 -2.95 -10.03
CA ARG A 273 14.22 -1.99 -9.22
C ARG A 273 12.73 -2.30 -9.28
N GLN A 274 12.08 -2.21 -8.14
CA GLN A 274 10.62 -2.14 -8.10
C GLN A 274 10.14 -0.74 -8.52
N ALA A 275 9.12 -0.67 -9.37
CA ALA A 275 8.52 0.58 -9.80
C ALA A 275 6.99 0.49 -9.67
N GLY A 276 6.43 1.03 -8.58
CA GLY A 276 5.01 0.86 -8.27
C GLY A 276 4.62 -0.61 -8.16
N GLN A 277 3.72 -1.06 -9.04
CA GLN A 277 3.27 -2.46 -9.13
C GLN A 277 4.23 -3.36 -9.93
N ILE A 278 5.19 -2.77 -10.65
CA ILE A 278 6.16 -3.53 -11.45
C ILE A 278 7.20 -4.14 -10.52
N LYS A 279 7.25 -5.48 -10.51
CA LYS A 279 8.22 -6.25 -9.72
C LYS A 279 9.63 -6.14 -10.35
N PRO A 280 10.70 -6.34 -9.55
CA PRO A 280 12.04 -6.53 -10.10
C PRO A 280 12.08 -7.61 -11.17
N TYR A 281 12.89 -7.42 -12.20
CA TYR A 281 13.10 -8.34 -13.33
C TYR A 281 11.86 -8.59 -14.22
N SER A 282 10.84 -7.73 -14.14
CA SER A 282 9.65 -7.84 -15.00
C SER A 282 9.98 -7.55 -16.46
N THR A 283 9.49 -8.39 -17.34
CA THR A 283 9.26 -8.08 -18.75
C THR A 283 8.01 -7.22 -18.87
N LEU A 284 8.08 -6.15 -19.63
CA LEU A 284 6.99 -5.21 -19.81
C LEU A 284 6.40 -5.34 -21.21
N ILE A 285 5.10 -5.38 -21.28
CA ILE A 285 4.35 -5.44 -22.54
C ILE A 285 3.59 -4.14 -22.68
N PHE A 286 3.83 -3.41 -23.75
CA PHE A 286 3.08 -2.19 -24.06
C PHE A 286 2.43 -2.29 -25.42
N THR A 287 1.18 -1.89 -25.50
CA THR A 287 0.58 -1.48 -26.76
C THR A 287 0.76 0.04 -26.85
N VAL A 288 1.46 0.51 -27.87
CA VAL A 288 1.79 1.93 -28.08
C VAL A 288 1.27 2.37 -29.43
N GLU A 289 0.50 3.44 -29.46
CA GLU A 289 0.09 4.13 -30.67
C GLU A 289 0.75 5.51 -30.73
N LEU A 290 1.61 5.74 -31.71
CA LEU A 290 2.31 7.00 -31.93
C LEU A 290 1.43 7.94 -32.77
N LYS A 291 0.84 8.95 -32.12
CA LYS A 291 -0.10 9.89 -32.73
C LYS A 291 0.62 11.01 -33.49
N GLY A 292 1.75 11.48 -32.97
CA GLY A 292 2.45 12.61 -33.59
C GLY A 292 3.76 12.96 -32.91
N ILE A 293 4.50 13.85 -33.55
CA ILE A 293 5.69 14.52 -33.02
C ILE A 293 5.27 15.96 -32.71
N GLU A 294 5.49 16.41 -31.46
CA GLU A 294 5.30 17.81 -31.11
C GLU A 294 6.34 18.64 -31.84
N LYS A 295 5.92 19.44 -32.81
CA LYS A 295 6.80 20.44 -33.39
C LYS A 295 7.09 21.51 -32.33
N PRO A 296 8.34 21.99 -32.22
CA PRO A 296 8.62 23.16 -31.41
C PRO A 296 7.67 24.28 -31.84
N VAL A 297 6.98 24.89 -30.89
CA VAL A 297 6.25 26.11 -31.16
C VAL A 297 7.34 27.11 -31.62
N GLU A 298 7.35 27.46 -32.89
CA GLU A 298 8.15 28.58 -33.36
C GLU A 298 7.69 29.81 -32.57
N THR A 299 8.41 30.13 -31.50
CA THR A 299 8.28 31.44 -30.88
C THR A 299 8.71 32.44 -31.93
N LYS A 300 7.70 33.09 -32.56
CA LYS A 300 8.03 34.28 -33.38
C LYS A 300 8.98 35.12 -32.56
N PRO A 301 10.12 35.55 -33.17
CA PRO A 301 11.02 36.42 -32.44
C PRO A 301 10.21 37.60 -31.91
N ALA A 302 10.31 37.84 -30.60
CA ALA A 302 9.61 38.94 -29.96
C ALA A 302 9.92 40.20 -30.73
N THR A 303 8.91 40.83 -31.30
CA THR A 303 9.06 42.11 -31.98
C THR A 303 9.56 43.12 -30.94
N GLU A 304 10.39 44.07 -31.34
CA GLU A 304 10.97 45.13 -30.45
C GLU A 304 9.89 45.84 -29.58
N ALA A 305 8.61 45.77 -29.97
CA ALA A 305 7.49 46.27 -29.22
C ALA A 305 7.20 45.45 -27.92
N ASP A 306 7.48 44.13 -27.89
CA ASP A 306 7.26 43.31 -26.68
C ASP A 306 8.42 43.39 -25.69
N SER A 307 9.64 43.63 -26.17
CA SER A 307 10.79 43.90 -25.29
C SER A 307 10.64 45.24 -24.55
N ASN A 308 10.04 46.26 -25.15
CA ASN A 308 9.76 47.52 -24.50
C ASN A 308 8.67 47.45 -23.43
N LYS A 309 7.61 46.68 -23.64
CA LYS A 309 6.55 46.45 -22.63
C LYS A 309 7.07 45.69 -21.40
N ASN A 310 7.95 44.71 -21.61
CA ASN A 310 8.56 43.96 -20.50
C ASN A 310 9.54 44.80 -19.69
N ALA A 311 10.31 45.71 -20.35
CA ALA A 311 11.20 46.65 -19.67
C ALA A 311 10.42 47.70 -18.84
N GLU A 312 9.24 48.13 -19.32
CA GLU A 312 8.39 49.10 -18.63
C GLU A 312 7.66 48.45 -17.42
N ASN A 313 7.19 47.23 -17.56
CA ASN A 313 6.62 46.48 -16.48
C ASN A 313 7.65 46.14 -15.37
N ALA A 314 8.89 45.79 -15.75
CA ALA A 314 9.96 45.55 -14.78
C ALA A 314 10.35 46.85 -14.01
N LYS A 315 10.28 48.03 -14.63
CA LYS A 315 10.49 49.33 -13.96
C LYS A 315 9.35 49.65 -12.99
N LYS A 316 8.08 49.38 -13.35
CA LYS A 316 6.92 49.57 -12.46
C LYS A 316 6.97 48.68 -11.22
N VAL A 317 7.32 47.39 -11.40
CA VAL A 317 7.44 46.44 -10.29
C VAL A 317 8.56 46.84 -9.31
N LYS A 318 9.71 47.31 -9.83
CA LYS A 318 10.82 47.83 -8.98
C LYS A 318 10.42 49.07 -8.21
N ALA A 319 9.65 49.98 -8.81
CA ALA A 319 9.16 51.20 -8.14
C ALA A 319 8.15 50.89 -7.03
N ASP A 320 7.28 49.94 -7.22
CA ASP A 320 6.29 49.49 -6.20
C ASP A 320 6.96 48.75 -5.03
N ILE A 321 8.01 47.95 -5.29
CA ILE A 321 8.78 47.29 -4.23
C ILE A 321 9.53 48.36 -3.38
N ALA A 322 10.09 49.39 -4.02
CA ALA A 322 10.75 50.50 -3.31
C ALA A 322 9.77 51.28 -2.43
N LYS A 323 8.57 51.61 -2.94
CA LYS A 323 7.50 52.27 -2.13
C LYS A 323 7.05 51.43 -0.93
N ARG A 324 6.88 50.14 -1.07
CA ARG A 324 6.53 49.22 0.03
C ARG A 324 7.62 49.10 1.11
N LYS A 325 8.90 49.24 0.74
CA LYS A 325 10.01 49.24 1.70
C LYS A 325 10.08 50.53 2.52
N ILE A 326 9.65 51.67 1.96
CA ILE A 326 9.62 52.98 2.68
C ILE A 326 8.44 53.04 3.65
N MET A 327 7.28 52.44 3.32
CA MET A 327 6.12 52.37 4.21
C MET A 327 6.28 51.41 5.41
N LYS A 328 7.22 50.47 5.39
CA LYS A 328 7.50 49.56 6.52
C LYS A 328 8.56 50.10 7.50
N LYS A 329 9.11 51.30 7.26
CA LYS A 329 10.09 51.97 8.12
C LYS A 329 9.56 53.25 8.81
N LYS A 330 8.28 53.50 8.71
CA LYS A 330 7.55 54.44 9.55
C LYS A 330 6.54 53.62 10.40
#